data_9e7857713ea1d68a0686e15d40e2f9fe
#
_entry.id   9e7857713ea1d68a0686e15d40e2f9fe
#
_cell.length_a   1.000
_cell.length_b   1.000
_cell.length_c   1.000
_cell.angle_alpha   90.00
_cell.angle_beta   90.00
_cell.angle_gamma   90.00
#
_symmetry.space_group_name_H-M   'P 1'
#
loop_
_entity.id
_entity.type
_entity.pdbx_description
1 polymer ?
#
loop_
_entity_poly.entity_id
_entity_poly.type
_entity_poly.pdbx_seq_one_letter_code
_entity_poly.pdbx_strand_id
1 'polypeptide(L)'
;MTAGEVADLLEMSGQAFASTLDALTPEIASWHPAPGEWCVNEVVGHVIEAEKRGFEGRIRQILEVHEPKLLDWDSMAVSQSRHDCDRPPGELKGELVTQRKKSVSLVRSLEASQLTRSGEHPRVGRLTIDELLHEWVHHDGNHLRQALGNVQAYVWPHMGNARRFTRPEM
;
A
#
# COMPACT_ATOMS: atom_id res chain seq x y z
N MET A 1 15.91 4.66 -9.66
CA MET A 1 14.92 5.75 -9.93
C MET A 1 15.29 6.97 -9.09
N THR A 2 14.99 8.17 -9.56
CA THR A 2 15.11 9.38 -8.74
C THR A 2 13.97 9.45 -7.70
N ALA A 3 14.18 10.20 -6.61
CA ALA A 3 13.12 10.42 -5.63
C ALA A 3 11.86 11.09 -6.26
N GLY A 4 12.04 11.94 -7.26
CA GLY A 4 10.94 12.55 -8.02
C GLY A 4 10.11 11.51 -8.78
N GLU A 5 10.77 10.60 -9.52
CA GLU A 5 10.08 9.50 -10.23
C GLU A 5 9.34 8.57 -9.27
N VAL A 6 9.93 8.27 -8.11
CA VAL A 6 9.25 7.50 -7.06
C VAL A 6 8.02 8.25 -6.55
N ALA A 7 8.14 9.54 -6.25
CA ALA A 7 7.03 10.36 -5.78
C ALA A 7 5.86 10.38 -6.78
N ASP A 8 6.15 10.47 -8.08
CA ASP A 8 5.13 10.42 -9.14
C ASP A 8 4.41 9.06 -9.19
N LEU A 9 5.14 7.95 -9.04
CA LEU A 9 4.55 6.61 -8.97
C LEU A 9 3.71 6.40 -7.70
N LEU A 10 4.15 6.93 -6.56
CA LEU A 10 3.37 6.88 -5.32
C LEU A 10 2.09 7.73 -5.42
N GLU A 11 2.15 8.88 -6.07
CA GLU A 11 0.96 9.71 -6.34
C GLU A 11 -0.02 8.96 -7.25
N MET A 12 0.46 8.34 -8.33
CA MET A 12 -0.34 7.52 -9.24
C MET A 12 -1.01 6.34 -8.52
N SER A 13 -0.25 5.55 -7.74
CA SER A 13 -0.80 4.40 -7.02
C SER A 13 -1.82 4.84 -5.96
N GLY A 14 -1.56 5.94 -5.24
CA GLY A 14 -2.50 6.53 -4.29
C GLY A 14 -3.83 6.94 -4.95
N GLN A 15 -3.77 7.56 -6.13
CA GLN A 15 -4.96 7.90 -6.92
C GLN A 15 -5.71 6.65 -7.39
N ALA A 16 -4.99 5.60 -7.80
CA ALA A 16 -5.60 4.34 -8.22
C ALA A 16 -6.36 3.66 -7.08
N PHE A 17 -5.79 3.57 -5.87
CA PHE A 17 -6.49 3.08 -4.68
C PHE A 17 -7.72 3.94 -4.35
N ALA A 18 -7.59 5.26 -4.35
CA ALA A 18 -8.68 6.18 -4.06
C ALA A 18 -9.84 6.02 -5.07
N SER A 19 -9.52 5.91 -6.36
CA SER A 19 -10.51 5.70 -7.42
C SER A 19 -11.18 4.32 -7.31
N THR A 20 -10.42 3.29 -6.89
CA THR A 20 -10.99 1.96 -6.62
C THR A 20 -12.03 2.04 -5.51
N LEU A 21 -11.70 2.69 -4.38
CA LEU A 21 -12.64 2.86 -3.27
C LEU A 21 -13.89 3.68 -3.66
N ASP A 22 -13.75 4.70 -4.52
CA ASP A 22 -14.88 5.50 -5.02
C ASP A 22 -15.84 4.69 -5.92
N ALA A 23 -15.31 3.71 -6.63
CA ALA A 23 -16.09 2.88 -7.54
C ALA A 23 -16.87 1.75 -6.85
N LEU A 24 -16.52 1.42 -5.59
CA LEU A 24 -17.05 0.28 -4.88
C LEU A 24 -18.17 0.68 -3.90
N THR A 25 -19.23 -0.14 -3.86
CA THR A 25 -20.19 -0.09 -2.75
C THR A 25 -19.54 -0.64 -1.47
N PRO A 26 -20.03 -0.27 -0.28
CA PRO A 26 -19.53 -0.85 0.97
C PRO A 26 -19.55 -2.38 0.99
N GLU A 27 -20.57 -3.00 0.40
CA GLU A 27 -20.69 -4.46 0.27
C GLU A 27 -19.54 -5.07 -0.51
N ILE A 28 -19.18 -4.49 -1.66
CA ILE A 28 -18.08 -5.01 -2.49
C ILE A 28 -16.73 -4.76 -1.82
N ALA A 29 -16.56 -3.58 -1.21
CA ALA A 29 -15.31 -3.20 -0.57
C ALA A 29 -14.99 -4.05 0.67
N SER A 30 -16.01 -4.55 1.37
CA SER A 30 -15.88 -5.45 2.54
C SER A 30 -15.96 -6.94 2.20
N TRP A 31 -16.18 -7.30 0.92
CA TRP A 31 -16.28 -8.69 0.51
C TRP A 31 -14.91 -9.39 0.50
N HIS A 32 -14.85 -10.59 1.12
CA HIS A 32 -13.64 -11.41 1.15
C HIS A 32 -13.64 -12.43 0.00
N PRO A 33 -12.55 -12.54 -0.78
CA PRO A 33 -12.47 -13.48 -1.90
C PRO A 33 -12.42 -14.94 -1.44
N ALA A 34 -11.88 -15.20 -0.24
CA ALA A 34 -11.85 -16.50 0.41
C ALA A 34 -11.70 -16.32 1.94
N PRO A 35 -11.99 -17.39 2.74
CA PRO A 35 -11.75 -17.34 4.18
C PRO A 35 -10.29 -17.01 4.51
N GLY A 36 -10.08 -15.98 5.32
CA GLY A 36 -8.75 -15.52 5.73
C GLY A 36 -8.03 -14.58 4.74
N GLU A 37 -8.59 -14.36 3.56
CA GLU A 37 -8.10 -13.37 2.61
C GLU A 37 -8.65 -11.98 2.95
N TRP A 38 -7.87 -10.94 2.70
CA TRP A 38 -8.28 -9.56 2.97
C TRP A 38 -9.33 -9.07 1.98
N CYS A 39 -10.32 -8.31 2.47
CA CYS A 39 -11.19 -7.50 1.64
C CYS A 39 -10.46 -6.25 1.10
N VAL A 40 -11.06 -5.51 0.16
CA VAL A 40 -10.42 -4.30 -0.41
C VAL A 40 -10.13 -3.25 0.67
N ASN A 41 -11.05 -3.06 1.62
CA ASN A 41 -10.86 -2.12 2.72
C ASN A 41 -9.64 -2.48 3.59
N GLU A 42 -9.44 -3.76 3.92
CA GLU A 42 -8.27 -4.22 4.68
C GLU A 42 -6.97 -4.06 3.91
N VAL A 43 -6.98 -4.31 2.60
CA VAL A 43 -5.83 -4.06 1.73
C VAL A 43 -5.42 -2.58 1.79
N VAL A 44 -6.38 -1.67 1.66
CA VAL A 44 -6.09 -0.23 1.73
C VAL A 44 -5.66 0.19 3.14
N GLY A 45 -6.28 -0.34 4.18
CA GLY A 45 -5.87 -0.11 5.57
C GLY A 45 -4.43 -0.55 5.84
N HIS A 46 -4.04 -1.72 5.29
CA HIS A 46 -2.66 -2.19 5.36
C HIS A 46 -1.69 -1.24 4.62
N VAL A 47 -2.04 -0.78 3.43
CA VAL A 47 -1.22 0.20 2.68
C VAL A 47 -1.01 1.47 3.51
N ILE A 48 -2.05 2.00 4.14
CA ILE A 48 -1.97 3.18 5.01
C ILE A 48 -0.98 2.96 6.17
N GLU A 49 -1.05 1.82 6.85
CA GLU A 49 -0.18 1.55 8.00
C GLU A 49 1.26 1.23 7.56
N ALA A 50 1.44 0.51 6.45
CA ALA A 50 2.76 0.29 5.88
C ALA A 50 3.43 1.62 5.48
N GLU A 51 2.67 2.55 4.94
CA GLU A 51 3.13 3.89 4.61
C GLU A 51 3.59 4.66 5.86
N LYS A 52 2.77 4.70 6.90
CA LYS A 52 3.06 5.40 8.16
C LYS A 52 4.27 4.80 8.91
N ARG A 53 4.31 3.49 9.04
CA ARG A 53 5.27 2.77 9.90
C ARG A 53 6.47 2.26 9.13
N GLY A 54 6.21 1.66 7.96
CA GLY A 54 7.18 0.95 7.16
C GLY A 54 8.03 1.87 6.29
N PHE A 55 7.45 2.85 5.66
CA PHE A 55 8.12 3.70 4.68
C PHE A 55 8.38 5.11 5.21
N GLU A 56 7.38 5.97 5.29
CA GLU A 56 7.54 7.35 5.75
C GLU A 56 8.19 7.40 7.14
N GLY A 57 7.70 6.57 8.08
CA GLY A 57 8.21 6.57 9.45
C GLY A 57 9.69 6.17 9.53
N ARG A 58 10.12 5.16 8.77
CA ARG A 58 11.53 4.73 8.73
C ARG A 58 12.41 5.77 8.04
N ILE A 59 11.95 6.36 6.93
CA ILE A 59 12.68 7.42 6.23
C ILE A 59 12.91 8.60 7.17
N ARG A 60 11.88 9.07 7.89
CA ARG A 60 12.03 10.15 8.88
C ARG A 60 13.05 9.79 9.95
N GLN A 61 12.98 8.59 10.48
CA GLN A 61 13.91 8.11 11.51
C GLN A 61 15.37 8.12 11.02
N ILE A 62 15.61 7.68 9.76
CA ILE A 62 16.94 7.70 9.13
C ILE A 62 17.42 9.13 8.87
N LEU A 63 16.50 10.06 8.58
CA LEU A 63 16.85 11.47 8.38
C LEU A 63 17.22 12.18 9.69
N GLU A 64 16.55 11.83 10.79
CA GLU A 64 16.74 12.45 12.10
C GLU A 64 17.93 11.89 12.87
N VAL A 65 18.18 10.57 12.74
CA VAL A 65 19.22 9.86 13.52
C VAL A 65 20.23 9.23 12.57
N HIS A 66 21.49 9.18 12.98
CA HIS A 66 22.54 8.47 12.23
C HIS A 66 22.43 6.97 12.51
N GLU A 67 22.22 6.17 11.49
CA GLU A 67 22.11 4.71 11.54
C GLU A 67 21.19 4.19 12.67
N PRO A 68 19.90 4.62 12.69
CA PRO A 68 18.98 4.21 13.74
C PRO A 68 18.69 2.71 13.69
N LYS A 69 18.34 2.15 14.84
CA LYS A 69 17.68 0.83 14.90
C LYS A 69 16.23 1.01 14.52
N LEU A 70 15.86 0.48 13.36
CA LEU A 70 14.48 0.54 12.83
C LEU A 70 13.60 -0.49 13.56
N LEU A 71 12.36 -0.10 13.83
CA LEU A 71 11.41 -0.99 14.46
C LEU A 71 10.76 -1.90 13.41
N ASP A 72 10.64 -3.18 13.75
CA ASP A 72 9.71 -4.08 13.07
C ASP A 72 8.31 -3.91 13.66
N TRP A 73 7.29 -4.29 12.91
CA TRP A 73 5.92 -4.24 13.36
C TRP A 73 5.12 -5.43 12.81
N ASP A 74 4.19 -5.91 13.61
CA ASP A 74 3.30 -7.00 13.21
C ASP A 74 2.16 -6.44 12.34
N SER A 75 2.31 -6.59 11.02
CA SER A 75 1.34 -6.09 10.06
C SER A 75 -0.02 -6.77 10.18
N MET A 76 -0.05 -8.05 10.56
CA MET A 76 -1.29 -8.80 10.74
C MET A 76 -2.03 -8.33 11.98
N ALA A 77 -1.34 -8.20 13.13
CA ALA A 77 -1.96 -7.69 14.35
C ALA A 77 -2.49 -6.26 14.19
N VAL A 78 -1.75 -5.40 13.49
CA VAL A 78 -2.20 -4.03 13.19
C VAL A 78 -3.42 -4.05 12.28
N SER A 79 -3.43 -4.81 11.19
CA SER A 79 -4.57 -4.92 10.28
C SER A 79 -5.82 -5.42 11.01
N GLN A 80 -5.68 -6.44 11.85
CA GLN A 80 -6.80 -6.96 12.66
C GLN A 80 -7.35 -5.91 13.64
N SER A 81 -6.49 -5.11 14.27
CA SER A 81 -6.91 -4.06 15.22
C SER A 81 -7.61 -2.88 14.57
N ARG A 82 -7.47 -2.69 13.27
CA ARG A 82 -8.07 -1.58 12.53
C ARG A 82 -9.55 -1.77 12.21
N HIS A 83 -10.01 -3.01 12.10
CA HIS A 83 -11.39 -3.35 11.72
C HIS A 83 -11.86 -2.64 10.42
N ASP A 84 -10.97 -2.57 9.42
CA ASP A 84 -11.21 -1.77 8.21
C ASP A 84 -12.37 -2.31 7.35
N CYS A 85 -12.69 -3.62 7.43
CA CYS A 85 -13.86 -4.18 6.75
C CYS A 85 -15.18 -3.53 7.17
N ASP A 86 -15.27 -3.05 8.41
CA ASP A 86 -16.49 -2.44 8.97
C ASP A 86 -16.57 -0.93 8.65
N ARG A 87 -15.54 -0.36 8.03
CA ARG A 87 -15.44 1.08 7.76
C ARG A 87 -16.02 1.43 6.40
N PRO A 88 -16.69 2.60 6.26
CA PRO A 88 -17.08 3.12 4.95
C PRO A 88 -15.85 3.33 4.05
N PRO A 89 -15.87 2.92 2.77
CA PRO A 89 -14.74 3.13 1.83
C PRO A 89 -14.29 4.60 1.74
N GLY A 90 -15.24 5.55 1.85
CA GLY A 90 -14.92 6.98 1.83
C GLY A 90 -14.06 7.47 2.98
N GLU A 91 -14.17 6.86 4.17
CA GLU A 91 -13.30 7.18 5.31
C GLU A 91 -11.87 6.71 5.07
N LEU A 92 -11.70 5.46 4.61
CA LEU A 92 -10.40 4.90 4.25
C LEU A 92 -9.74 5.69 3.13
N LYS A 93 -10.51 6.09 2.12
CA LYS A 93 -10.04 6.99 1.06
C LYS A 93 -9.51 8.30 1.64
N GLY A 94 -10.26 8.95 2.53
CA GLY A 94 -9.84 10.21 3.17
C GLY A 94 -8.54 10.07 3.95
N GLU A 95 -8.40 8.97 4.69
CA GLU A 95 -7.18 8.63 5.44
C GLU A 95 -5.99 8.40 4.50
N LEU A 96 -6.17 7.59 3.46
CA LEU A 96 -5.15 7.30 2.45
C LEU A 96 -4.66 8.57 1.74
N VAL A 97 -5.58 9.38 1.23
CA VAL A 97 -5.24 10.61 0.49
C VAL A 97 -4.46 11.58 1.37
N THR A 98 -4.88 11.71 2.64
CA THR A 98 -4.20 12.59 3.61
C THR A 98 -2.79 12.09 3.90
N GLN A 99 -2.62 10.79 4.12
CA GLN A 99 -1.32 10.19 4.39
C GLN A 99 -0.43 10.27 3.15
N ARG A 100 -0.92 9.88 1.98
CA ARG A 100 -0.17 9.90 0.72
C ARG A 100 0.35 11.28 0.35
N LYS A 101 -0.43 12.32 0.58
CA LYS A 101 0.01 13.70 0.34
C LYS A 101 1.23 14.07 1.18
N LYS A 102 1.27 13.67 2.46
CA LYS A 102 2.43 13.89 3.34
C LYS A 102 3.65 13.12 2.86
N SER A 103 3.46 11.87 2.51
CA SER A 103 4.52 10.98 2.06
C SER A 103 5.13 11.42 0.73
N VAL A 104 4.31 11.77 -0.25
CA VAL A 104 4.78 12.31 -1.55
C VAL A 104 5.56 13.61 -1.34
N SER A 105 5.09 14.50 -0.44
CA SER A 105 5.82 15.72 -0.10
C SER A 105 7.18 15.42 0.52
N LEU A 106 7.27 14.45 1.44
CA LEU A 106 8.53 14.01 2.02
C LEU A 106 9.47 13.46 0.93
N VAL A 107 9.00 12.54 0.09
CA VAL A 107 9.83 11.93 -0.94
C VAL A 107 10.34 12.97 -1.94
N ARG A 108 9.50 13.93 -2.36
CA ARG A 108 9.92 15.03 -3.24
C ARG A 108 10.96 15.97 -2.61
N SER A 109 11.03 16.04 -1.28
CA SER A 109 12.01 16.87 -0.57
C SER A 109 13.37 16.20 -0.36
N LEU A 110 13.50 14.90 -0.70
CA LEU A 110 14.74 14.17 -0.51
C LEU A 110 15.83 14.60 -1.50
N GLU A 111 17.01 14.87 -0.96
CA GLU A 111 18.21 15.16 -1.75
C GLU A 111 18.96 13.87 -2.10
N ALA A 112 19.68 13.87 -3.20
CA ALA A 112 20.44 12.71 -3.65
C ALA A 112 21.45 12.20 -2.59
N SER A 113 22.05 13.10 -1.83
CA SER A 113 22.98 12.78 -0.72
C SER A 113 22.31 12.00 0.43
N GLN A 114 21.00 12.15 0.60
CA GLN A 114 20.23 11.49 1.66
C GLN A 114 19.86 10.05 1.31
N LEU A 115 19.79 9.72 0.02
CA LEU A 115 19.33 8.39 -0.44
C LEU A 115 20.23 7.25 0.04
N THR A 116 21.52 7.50 0.26
CA THR A 116 22.49 6.51 0.78
C THR A 116 22.49 6.37 2.30
N ARG A 117 21.78 7.25 3.00
CA ARG A 117 21.61 7.12 4.47
C ARG A 117 20.81 5.85 4.78
N SER A 118 21.08 5.25 5.92
CA SER A 118 20.53 3.94 6.27
C SER A 118 20.21 3.81 7.76
N GLY A 119 19.39 2.81 8.08
CA GLY A 119 19.16 2.30 9.41
C GLY A 119 19.28 0.78 9.45
N GLU A 120 19.36 0.21 10.64
CA GLU A 120 19.47 -1.24 10.87
C GLU A 120 18.11 -1.83 11.22
N HIS A 121 17.58 -2.68 10.34
CA HIS A 121 16.31 -3.37 10.53
C HIS A 121 16.53 -4.78 11.08
N PRO A 122 15.80 -5.23 12.12
CA PRO A 122 16.11 -6.48 12.83
C PRO A 122 16.00 -7.75 11.97
N ARG A 123 15.20 -7.73 10.89
CA ARG A 123 15.00 -8.90 10.03
C ARG A 123 15.83 -8.91 8.75
N VAL A 124 16.10 -7.71 8.20
CA VAL A 124 16.73 -7.62 6.88
C VAL A 124 18.08 -6.90 6.90
N GLY A 125 18.52 -6.45 8.07
CA GLY A 125 19.80 -5.77 8.22
C GLY A 125 19.74 -4.32 7.75
N ARG A 126 20.86 -3.83 7.23
CA ARG A 126 20.99 -2.45 6.77
C ARG A 126 20.03 -2.15 5.63
N LEU A 127 19.23 -1.08 5.81
CA LEU A 127 18.30 -0.55 4.80
C LEU A 127 18.60 0.92 4.53
N THR A 128 18.82 1.27 3.28
CA THR A 128 18.98 2.65 2.81
C THR A 128 17.63 3.28 2.51
N ILE A 129 17.59 4.62 2.44
CA ILE A 129 16.40 5.34 1.97
C ILE A 129 16.09 4.94 0.52
N ASP A 130 17.10 4.80 -0.34
CA ASP A 130 16.90 4.38 -1.74
C ASP A 130 16.21 3.02 -1.84
N GLU A 131 16.64 2.02 -1.05
CA GLU A 131 16.01 0.70 -1.01
C GLU A 131 14.57 0.78 -0.50
N LEU A 132 14.29 1.58 0.53
CA LEU A 132 12.93 1.81 1.03
C LEU A 132 12.01 2.43 -0.03
N LEU A 133 12.50 3.37 -0.83
CA LEU A 133 11.74 3.99 -1.91
C LEU A 133 11.36 2.98 -3.00
N HIS A 134 12.30 2.13 -3.41
CA HIS A 134 12.05 1.09 -4.43
C HIS A 134 11.09 0.01 -3.90
N GLU A 135 11.27 -0.41 -2.65
CA GLU A 135 10.34 -1.34 -2.01
C GLU A 135 8.92 -0.76 -1.92
N TRP A 136 8.80 0.53 -1.60
CA TRP A 136 7.49 1.18 -1.50
C TRP A 136 6.70 1.12 -2.81
N VAL A 137 7.35 1.44 -3.94
CA VAL A 137 6.72 1.33 -5.27
C VAL A 137 6.30 -0.11 -5.56
N HIS A 138 7.15 -1.09 -5.24
CA HIS A 138 6.86 -2.52 -5.42
C HIS A 138 5.70 -2.96 -4.52
N HIS A 139 5.67 -2.55 -3.27
CA HIS A 139 4.62 -2.84 -2.28
C HIS A 139 3.26 -2.30 -2.73
N ASP A 140 3.20 -1.03 -3.13
CA ASP A 140 1.97 -0.43 -3.66
C ASP A 140 1.44 -1.19 -4.88
N GLY A 141 2.34 -1.55 -5.82
CA GLY A 141 1.98 -2.33 -7.00
C GLY A 141 1.40 -3.71 -6.65
N ASN A 142 1.94 -4.37 -5.62
CA ASN A 142 1.42 -5.66 -5.13
C ASN A 142 0.01 -5.52 -4.56
N HIS A 143 -0.21 -4.54 -3.68
CA HIS A 143 -1.49 -4.35 -3.03
C HIS A 143 -2.56 -3.76 -3.95
N LEU A 144 -2.18 -2.94 -4.94
CA LEU A 144 -3.12 -2.51 -5.97
C LEU A 144 -3.62 -3.69 -6.81
N ARG A 145 -2.72 -4.61 -7.21
CA ARG A 145 -3.13 -5.86 -7.89
C ARG A 145 -4.03 -6.70 -7.00
N GLN A 146 -3.74 -6.79 -5.70
CA GLN A 146 -4.58 -7.53 -4.74
C GLN A 146 -5.98 -6.91 -4.66
N ALA A 147 -6.09 -5.60 -4.48
CA ALA A 147 -7.39 -4.91 -4.41
C ALA A 147 -8.21 -5.12 -5.70
N LEU A 148 -7.59 -4.96 -6.89
CA LEU A 148 -8.25 -5.21 -8.18
C LEU A 148 -8.56 -6.70 -8.39
N GLY A 149 -7.73 -7.60 -7.88
CA GLY A 149 -7.96 -9.04 -7.89
C GLY A 149 -9.20 -9.43 -7.09
N ASN A 150 -9.45 -8.77 -5.96
CA ASN A 150 -10.67 -8.97 -5.16
C ASN A 150 -11.92 -8.56 -5.95
N VAL A 151 -11.89 -7.39 -6.62
CA VAL A 151 -12.98 -6.95 -7.51
C VAL A 151 -13.19 -7.95 -8.64
N GLN A 152 -12.11 -8.44 -9.25
CA GLN A 152 -12.14 -9.45 -10.30
C GLN A 152 -12.77 -10.76 -9.81
N ALA A 153 -12.42 -11.21 -8.60
CA ALA A 153 -13.02 -12.39 -7.98
C ALA A 153 -14.51 -12.20 -7.66
N TYR A 154 -14.90 -11.00 -7.18
CA TYR A 154 -16.30 -10.66 -6.91
C TYR A 154 -17.17 -10.74 -8.17
N VAL A 155 -16.70 -10.22 -9.31
CA VAL A 155 -17.49 -10.21 -10.55
C VAL A 155 -17.49 -11.56 -11.27
N TRP A 156 -16.53 -12.44 -10.99
CA TRP A 156 -16.37 -13.72 -11.67
C TRP A 156 -17.63 -14.60 -11.71
N PRO A 157 -18.41 -14.80 -10.61
CA PRO A 157 -19.65 -15.56 -10.65
C PRO A 157 -20.70 -15.01 -11.61
N HIS A 158 -20.68 -13.68 -11.85
CA HIS A 158 -21.69 -12.96 -12.65
C HIS A 158 -21.38 -12.91 -14.14
N MET A 159 -20.21 -13.37 -14.58
CA MET A 159 -19.78 -13.32 -15.98
C MET A 159 -20.55 -14.27 -16.92
N GLY A 160 -21.26 -15.28 -16.39
CA GLY A 160 -22.01 -16.21 -17.22
C GLY A 160 -21.14 -16.85 -18.32
N ASN A 161 -21.62 -16.81 -19.57
CA ASN A 161 -20.90 -17.34 -20.73
C ASN A 161 -19.63 -16.53 -21.08
N ALA A 162 -19.52 -15.27 -20.65
CA ALA A 162 -18.33 -14.44 -20.91
C ALA A 162 -17.05 -15.00 -20.24
N ARG A 163 -17.17 -15.88 -19.25
CA ARG A 163 -16.02 -16.60 -18.67
C ARG A 163 -15.20 -17.36 -19.72
N ARG A 164 -15.81 -17.76 -20.84
CA ARG A 164 -15.12 -18.49 -21.91
C ARG A 164 -14.05 -17.64 -22.60
N PHE A 165 -14.16 -16.31 -22.60
CA PHE A 165 -13.13 -15.43 -23.14
C PHE A 165 -11.84 -15.39 -22.30
N THR A 166 -11.93 -15.75 -21.02
CA THR A 166 -10.79 -15.66 -20.08
C THR A 166 -10.12 -17.01 -19.83
N ARG A 167 -10.68 -18.12 -20.38
CA ARG A 167 -10.02 -19.44 -20.31
C ARG A 167 -8.96 -19.48 -21.40
N PRO A 168 -7.69 -19.82 -21.08
CA PRO A 168 -6.73 -20.20 -22.10
C PRO A 168 -7.36 -21.33 -22.93
N GLU A 169 -7.28 -21.27 -24.24
CA GLU A 169 -7.59 -22.41 -25.10
C GLU A 169 -6.65 -23.55 -24.68
N MET A 170 -7.24 -24.68 -24.22
CA MET A 170 -6.48 -25.88 -23.92
C MET A 170 -6.09 -26.55 -25.23
#